data_e4165a1cf91f39395652045b3e172182
#
_entry.id   e4165a1cf91f39395652045b3e172182
#
_cell.length_a   1.000
_cell.length_b   1.000
_cell.length_c   1.000
_cell.angle_alpha   90.00
_cell.angle_beta   90.00
_cell.angle_gamma   90.00
#
_symmetry.space_group_name_H-M   'P 1'
#
loop_
_entity.id
_entity.type
_entity.pdbx_description
1 polymer ?
#
loop_
_entity_poly.entity_id
_entity_poly.type
_entity_poly.pdbx_seq_one_letter_code
_entity_poly.pdbx_strand_id
1 'polypeptide(L)'
;MDNNCDIVSGVSLENNDSDSSEQQKTVKTRKKLVLKNKPENKNIVEELGSGSENKQDNDIDNNISAEKKRNIKAKNEKIKEEKTDLISETKIENNEDINKNNTEKIDNLNNCELENKISDMQLENEEKIDDKPLPPPETIEFNDLKHMNHEELLRMSEKYELNNIADLNKQDMIYGILKNFSNINPANIIIGEGVLEILPDGFGFLRSQFSNYVAGPDDIYVSPNQIKKFGLRTGDLIKGEVKAPKKGEKYFSLIKIITVNFLESAHLRTRPRFDDLTPLYPNEKLQLENEEAYLKNGDDSSRIIDMITPMGKGQRALIVAPPRTGKTVLMQNIAHAITKAHPDAYLMVLLIDERPEEVTDMARSVKGEVISSTFDEPAHRHVQLAEIVIEKAKRLVEYKKDVIILLDSITRLARAYNNVIPSSGKVLTGGVDANALQKPKRFFGAARNIEEGGSLTIIATALIETGSKMDEVIFEEFKGTGNSEIILDRKLSDKRIFPAMDITKSGTRKEDLLLDKARLSKTWMLRKILTSMNSVEAMEFLKDKMKNTKNNDEFFETMNS
;
A
#
# COMPACT_ATOMS: atom_id res chain seq x y z
N MET A 1 -10.44 -5.16 -62.00
CA MET A 1 -10.97 -6.32 -62.71
C MET A 1 -11.44 -7.22 -61.58
N ASP A 2 -12.63 -6.91 -61.12
CA ASP A 2 -13.96 -7.43 -61.54
C ASP A 2 -14.13 -8.83 -60.95
N ASN A 3 -15.01 -9.04 -60.18
CA ASN A 3 -16.45 -9.06 -59.99
C ASN A 3 -16.79 -10.37 -59.29
N ASN A 4 -17.55 -10.31 -58.30
CA ASN A 4 -18.98 -10.31 -58.08
C ASN A 4 -19.59 -11.66 -57.70
N CYS A 5 -20.36 -11.64 -56.62
CA CYS A 5 -21.78 -12.03 -56.49
C CYS A 5 -22.14 -13.51 -56.72
N ASP A 6 -23.01 -14.14 -56.02
CA ASP A 6 -24.32 -13.90 -55.37
C ASP A 6 -24.73 -15.13 -54.55
N ILE A 7 -25.32 -15.00 -53.37
CA ILE A 7 -26.72 -15.12 -52.95
C ILE A 7 -27.49 -16.39 -53.45
N VAL A 8 -28.16 -17.06 -52.52
CA VAL A 8 -29.56 -17.55 -52.47
C VAL A 8 -29.68 -18.73 -51.48
N SER A 9 -30.25 -18.60 -50.32
CA SER A 9 -31.62 -18.74 -49.83
C SER A 9 -32.28 -20.12 -49.91
N GLY A 10 -32.96 -20.49 -48.83
CA GLY A 10 -34.16 -21.32 -48.82
C GLY A 10 -34.12 -22.49 -47.82
N VAL A 11 -34.74 -22.36 -46.66
CA VAL A 11 -36.13 -22.70 -46.26
C VAL A 11 -36.44 -24.21 -46.33
N SER A 12 -36.80 -24.85 -45.26
CA SER A 12 -38.06 -25.28 -44.65
C SER A 12 -37.83 -26.32 -43.56
N LEU A 13 -38.29 -26.13 -42.36
CA LEU A 13 -39.44 -26.70 -41.66
C LEU A 13 -39.75 -28.18 -41.96
N GLU A 14 -39.76 -29.00 -40.91
CA GLU A 14 -40.95 -29.73 -40.49
C GLU A 14 -40.80 -30.40 -39.11
N ASN A 15 -41.88 -30.25 -38.37
CA ASN A 15 -42.29 -30.78 -37.10
C ASN A 15 -42.44 -32.31 -37.06
N ASN A 16 -42.41 -32.88 -35.86
CA ASN A 16 -43.47 -33.68 -35.22
C ASN A 16 -42.97 -34.18 -33.87
N ASP A 17 -43.53 -33.76 -32.79
CA ASP A 17 -44.66 -34.21 -31.97
C ASP A 17 -44.59 -35.68 -31.51
N SER A 18 -44.73 -35.79 -30.26
CA SER A 18 -45.67 -36.54 -29.38
C SER A 18 -44.91 -37.09 -28.16
N ASP A 19 -45.32 -36.75 -27.06
CA ASP A 19 -46.40 -36.97 -26.15
C ASP A 19 -45.96 -37.64 -24.84
N SER A 20 -46.35 -37.04 -23.81
CA SER A 20 -47.16 -37.34 -22.61
C SER A 20 -46.34 -37.97 -21.48
N SER A 21 -46.54 -37.69 -20.21
CA SER A 21 -47.62 -37.16 -19.40
C SER A 21 -47.13 -37.01 -17.95
N GLU A 22 -47.60 -35.97 -17.29
CA GLU A 22 -48.26 -35.91 -15.99
C GLU A 22 -47.49 -36.45 -14.74
N GLN A 23 -47.48 -35.82 -13.58
CA GLN A 23 -48.42 -35.03 -12.76
C GLN A 23 -47.65 -34.35 -11.62
N GLN A 24 -47.79 -33.10 -11.37
CA GLN A 24 -48.63 -32.31 -10.46
C GLN A 24 -48.38 -32.46 -8.95
N LYS A 25 -48.19 -31.24 -8.36
CA LYS A 25 -48.66 -30.73 -7.04
C LYS A 25 -47.85 -31.17 -5.82
N THR A 26 -47.57 -30.31 -4.87
CA THR A 26 -48.24 -29.18 -4.22
C THR A 26 -47.31 -28.41 -3.29
N VAL A 27 -47.44 -27.13 -3.31
CA VAL A 27 -47.37 -26.04 -2.34
C VAL A 27 -47.74 -26.39 -0.87
N LYS A 28 -47.04 -25.78 0.08
CA LYS A 28 -47.47 -25.18 1.38
C LYS A 28 -46.44 -25.45 2.48
N THR A 29 -46.07 -24.63 3.36
CA THR A 29 -46.40 -23.37 4.01
C THR A 29 -45.53 -23.20 5.25
N ARG A 30 -45.21 -22.01 5.58
CA ARG A 30 -44.59 -21.53 6.84
C ARG A 30 -45.11 -22.19 8.09
N LYS A 31 -44.22 -22.40 9.10
CA LYS A 31 -44.57 -22.10 10.50
C LYS A 31 -43.34 -21.70 11.30
N LYS A 32 -43.39 -20.46 11.80
CA LYS A 32 -42.72 -19.95 13.00
C LYS A 32 -43.11 -20.80 14.20
N LEU A 33 -42.18 -21.04 15.11
CA LEU A 33 -42.54 -21.22 16.53
C LEU A 33 -41.40 -20.68 17.41
N VAL A 34 -41.84 -19.95 18.36
CA VAL A 34 -41.24 -19.06 19.33
C VAL A 34 -41.24 -19.77 20.69
N LEU A 35 -40.15 -19.53 21.47
CA LEU A 35 -40.08 -19.48 22.93
C LEU A 35 -40.41 -20.74 23.80
N LYS A 36 -39.55 -21.10 24.72
CA LYS A 36 -39.59 -20.72 26.16
C LYS A 36 -38.71 -21.61 27.05
N ASN A 37 -37.96 -20.89 27.89
CA ASN A 37 -37.71 -21.09 29.35
C ASN A 37 -36.88 -22.23 29.92
N LYS A 38 -35.90 -21.74 30.69
CA LYS A 38 -35.30 -22.33 31.92
C LYS A 38 -36.31 -23.00 32.86
N PRO A 39 -35.93 -23.92 33.80
CA PRO A 39 -35.16 -23.54 34.98
C PRO A 39 -34.22 -24.60 35.61
N GLU A 40 -33.26 -24.10 36.39
CA GLU A 40 -32.89 -24.37 37.78
C GLU A 40 -32.39 -25.73 38.26
N ASN A 41 -31.19 -25.65 38.85
CA ASN A 41 -30.72 -26.16 40.15
C ASN A 41 -30.75 -27.68 40.51
N LYS A 42 -29.57 -28.17 40.89
CA LYS A 42 -29.20 -28.50 42.30
C LYS A 42 -27.86 -29.22 42.41
N ASN A 43 -26.99 -28.65 43.25
CA ASN A 43 -26.05 -29.18 44.25
C ASN A 43 -25.84 -30.71 44.40
N ILE A 44 -24.56 -31.03 44.66
CA ILE A 44 -23.99 -31.85 45.75
C ILE A 44 -22.46 -31.74 45.58
N VAL A 45 -21.67 -31.10 46.37
CA VAL A 45 -21.10 -31.21 47.73
C VAL A 45 -20.28 -32.49 47.97
N GLU A 46 -19.09 -32.25 48.51
CA GLU A 46 -18.14 -33.00 49.35
C GLU A 46 -16.83 -33.36 48.66
N GLU A 47 -15.68 -33.20 49.22
CA GLU A 47 -15.06 -32.60 50.43
C GLU A 47 -13.58 -32.96 50.42
N LEU A 48 -12.77 -32.12 51.12
CA LEU A 48 -11.48 -32.34 51.81
C LEU A 48 -10.21 -32.25 50.93
N GLY A 49 -9.21 -31.47 51.26
CA GLY A 49 -8.87 -30.75 52.46
C GLY A 49 -7.51 -30.06 52.38
N SER A 50 -7.42 -29.02 53.12
CA SER A 50 -6.30 -28.48 53.92
C SER A 50 -5.02 -27.95 53.23
N GLY A 51 -4.72 -26.68 53.51
CA GLY A 51 -3.39 -26.22 53.81
C GLY A 51 -3.11 -24.74 53.51
N SER A 52 -3.48 -23.88 54.46
CA SER A 52 -2.82 -22.70 55.04
C SER A 52 -2.04 -21.69 54.17
N GLU A 53 -2.49 -20.43 54.31
CA GLU A 53 -1.71 -19.22 54.56
C GLU A 53 -0.91 -18.57 53.43
N ASN A 54 -1.40 -17.42 52.89
CA ASN A 54 -0.85 -16.11 53.25
C ASN A 54 -1.74 -14.99 52.67
N LYS A 55 -2.43 -14.29 53.58
CA LYS A 55 -2.97 -12.96 53.39
C LYS A 55 -1.86 -11.98 53.72
N GLN A 56 -1.43 -11.22 52.73
CA GLN A 56 -0.85 -9.87 52.84
C GLN A 56 -0.27 -9.50 51.46
N ASP A 57 -1.00 -8.70 50.69
CA ASP A 57 -0.46 -7.82 49.61
C ASP A 57 -1.55 -7.13 48.73
N ASN A 58 -2.77 -6.92 49.29
CA ASN A 58 -3.82 -6.21 48.51
C ASN A 58 -4.16 -4.79 48.99
N ASP A 59 -3.41 -4.20 49.93
CA ASP A 59 -3.71 -2.87 50.45
C ASP A 59 -2.79 -1.72 49.98
N ILE A 60 -1.78 -2.00 49.16
CA ILE A 60 -0.83 -0.97 48.69
C ILE A 60 -1.28 -0.34 47.34
N ASP A 61 -1.93 -1.07 46.47
CA ASP A 61 -2.35 -0.56 45.14
C ASP A 61 -3.60 0.33 45.15
N ASN A 62 -4.44 0.21 46.17
CA ASN A 62 -5.65 1.06 46.28
C ASN A 62 -5.36 2.48 46.80
N ASN A 63 -4.27 2.68 47.54
CA ASN A 63 -3.88 4.00 48.03
C ASN A 63 -3.18 4.87 46.97
N ILE A 64 -2.42 4.29 46.05
CA ILE A 64 -1.72 5.02 44.98
C ILE A 64 -2.71 5.51 43.90
N SER A 65 -3.82 4.81 43.70
CA SER A 65 -4.84 5.21 42.72
C SER A 65 -5.74 6.35 43.24
N ALA A 66 -5.98 6.41 44.55
CA ALA A 66 -6.76 7.46 45.20
C ALA A 66 -6.00 8.79 45.30
N GLU A 67 -4.69 8.75 45.50
CA GLU A 67 -3.83 9.94 45.58
C GLU A 67 -3.60 10.56 44.19
N LYS A 68 -3.43 9.73 43.14
CA LYS A 68 -3.37 10.22 41.75
C LYS A 68 -4.66 10.86 41.28
N LYS A 69 -5.83 10.35 41.67
CA LYS A 69 -7.15 10.97 41.36
C LYS A 69 -7.39 12.30 42.10
N ARG A 70 -6.88 12.45 43.32
CA ARG A 70 -6.95 13.71 44.08
C ARG A 70 -6.05 14.79 43.49
N ASN A 71 -4.84 14.43 43.06
CA ASN A 71 -3.89 15.37 42.44
C ASN A 71 -4.35 15.85 41.05
N ILE A 72 -5.04 15.01 40.27
CA ILE A 72 -5.63 15.41 38.98
C ILE A 72 -6.83 16.34 39.17
N LYS A 73 -7.62 16.13 40.21
CA LYS A 73 -8.77 16.99 40.51
C LYS A 73 -8.36 18.39 41.01
N ALA A 74 -7.32 18.47 41.86
CA ALA A 74 -6.74 19.73 42.33
C ALA A 74 -6.04 20.54 41.22
N LYS A 75 -5.44 19.84 40.23
CA LYS A 75 -4.82 20.48 39.05
C LYS A 75 -5.84 21.03 38.06
N ASN A 76 -6.99 20.36 37.92
CA ASN A 76 -8.08 20.82 37.05
C ASN A 76 -8.90 21.95 37.67
N GLU A 77 -8.95 22.06 39.01
CA GLU A 77 -9.60 23.18 39.70
C GLU A 77 -8.73 24.45 39.61
N LYS A 78 -7.39 24.34 39.75
CA LYS A 78 -6.47 25.48 39.53
C LYS A 78 -6.50 26.02 38.09
N ILE A 79 -6.64 25.15 37.07
CA ILE A 79 -6.76 25.57 35.67
C ILE A 79 -8.11 26.26 35.39
N LYS A 80 -9.14 25.96 36.18
CA LYS A 80 -10.44 26.67 36.08
C LYS A 80 -10.41 28.04 36.74
N GLU A 81 -9.71 28.21 37.85
CA GLU A 81 -9.51 29.51 38.51
C GLU A 81 -8.65 30.45 37.67
N GLU A 82 -7.53 29.99 37.09
CA GLU A 82 -6.71 30.79 36.16
C GLU A 82 -7.44 31.21 34.88
N LYS A 83 -8.42 30.42 34.40
CA LYS A 83 -9.27 30.81 33.25
C LYS A 83 -10.37 31.82 33.60
N THR A 84 -10.79 31.88 34.86
CA THR A 84 -11.81 32.87 35.31
C THR A 84 -11.17 34.22 35.54
N ASP A 85 -9.92 34.28 36.00
CA ASP A 85 -9.20 35.54 36.19
C ASP A 85 -8.77 36.20 34.85
N LEU A 86 -8.45 35.39 33.81
CA LEU A 86 -8.17 35.92 32.45
C LEU A 86 -9.42 36.45 31.72
N ILE A 87 -10.62 36.02 32.11
CA ILE A 87 -11.90 36.51 31.51
C ILE A 87 -12.40 37.76 32.20
N SER A 88 -11.95 38.06 33.44
CA SER A 88 -12.29 39.29 34.14
C SER A 88 -11.44 40.50 33.75
N GLU A 89 -10.20 40.31 33.29
CA GLU A 89 -9.34 41.39 32.81
C GLU A 89 -9.66 41.87 31.38
N THR A 90 -10.35 41.09 30.56
CA THR A 90 -10.73 41.46 29.17
C THR A 90 -12.11 42.11 29.03
N LYS A 91 -12.81 42.39 30.16
CA LYS A 91 -14.17 43.01 30.14
C LYS A 91 -14.26 44.45 30.67
N ILE A 92 -13.13 45.12 30.93
CA ILE A 92 -13.14 46.49 31.49
C ILE A 92 -12.79 47.59 30.49
N GLU A 93 -12.52 47.28 29.21
CA GLU A 93 -12.15 48.31 28.22
C GLU A 93 -13.17 48.58 27.09
N ASN A 94 -14.44 48.21 27.23
CA ASN A 94 -15.45 48.60 26.24
C ASN A 94 -16.79 48.92 26.89
N ASN A 95 -16.92 50.10 27.51
CA ASN A 95 -18.19 50.80 27.65
C ASN A 95 -17.95 52.25 28.07
N GLU A 96 -18.27 53.16 27.19
CA GLU A 96 -18.65 54.58 27.31
C GLU A 96 -18.40 55.19 25.90
N ASP A 97 -19.24 55.86 25.14
CA ASP A 97 -20.57 56.35 25.37
C ASP A 97 -21.23 56.67 24.00
N ILE A 98 -22.49 56.42 23.93
CA ILE A 98 -23.40 56.90 22.91
C ILE A 98 -23.72 58.35 23.23
N ASN A 99 -23.51 59.35 22.34
CA ASN A 99 -24.56 60.33 22.12
C ASN A 99 -24.45 61.09 20.76
N LYS A 100 -25.61 61.39 20.32
CA LYS A 100 -26.10 61.92 19.05
C LYS A 100 -25.71 63.36 18.74
N ASN A 101 -25.71 63.64 17.43
CA ASN A 101 -26.11 64.88 16.74
C ASN A 101 -25.17 66.09 16.81
N ASN A 102 -24.50 66.42 15.71
CA ASN A 102 -24.85 67.60 14.87
C ASN A 102 -23.83 67.82 13.77
N THR A 103 -24.33 67.69 12.52
CA THR A 103 -24.25 68.60 11.41
C THR A 103 -22.92 69.19 10.98
N GLU A 104 -22.55 68.72 9.79
CA GLU A 104 -22.12 69.52 8.61
C GLU A 104 -21.29 70.81 8.81
N LYS A 105 -20.21 70.78 8.08
CA LYS A 105 -19.28 71.91 7.77
C LYS A 105 -18.04 71.98 8.65
N ILE A 106 -17.05 71.27 8.28
CA ILE A 106 -15.59 71.59 8.29
C ILE A 106 -14.84 70.28 7.90
N ASP A 107 -14.95 69.85 6.67
CA ASP A 107 -14.17 68.72 6.15
C ASP A 107 -13.83 68.92 4.69
N ASN A 108 -13.13 69.96 4.37
CA ASN A 108 -12.54 70.11 3.00
C ASN A 108 -11.15 70.74 2.99
N LEU A 109 -10.40 70.72 4.08
CA LEU A 109 -9.03 71.25 4.07
C LEU A 109 -7.97 70.31 4.65
N ASN A 110 -8.33 69.21 5.27
CA ASN A 110 -7.35 68.25 5.85
C ASN A 110 -7.16 66.94 5.05
N ASN A 111 -7.97 66.65 4.03
CA ASN A 111 -7.82 65.46 3.23
C ASN A 111 -6.75 65.58 2.10
N CYS A 112 -6.40 66.78 1.64
CA CYS A 112 -5.40 66.97 0.60
C CYS A 112 -3.95 66.82 1.12
N GLU A 113 -3.70 67.07 2.43
CA GLU A 113 -2.34 66.89 2.99
C GLU A 113 -2.08 65.46 3.48
N LEU A 114 -3.13 64.67 3.78
CA LEU A 114 -2.98 63.26 4.15
C LEU A 114 -2.82 62.36 2.92
N GLU A 115 -3.52 62.63 1.85
CA GLU A 115 -3.37 61.89 0.56
C GLU A 115 -2.01 62.15 -0.09
N ASN A 116 -1.44 63.36 0.01
CA ASN A 116 -0.11 63.66 -0.45
C ASN A 116 1.01 63.02 0.40
N LYS A 117 0.79 62.86 1.73
CA LYS A 117 1.75 62.13 2.59
C LYS A 117 1.68 60.63 2.42
N ILE A 118 0.52 60.06 2.04
CA ILE A 118 0.37 58.62 1.75
C ILE A 118 0.96 58.30 0.36
N SER A 119 0.83 59.20 -0.63
CA SER A 119 1.46 59.03 -1.93
C SER A 119 2.99 59.19 -1.87
N ASP A 120 3.52 60.07 -1.05
CA ASP A 120 4.97 60.23 -0.85
C ASP A 120 5.58 59.08 -0.02
N MET A 121 4.84 58.45 0.94
CA MET A 121 5.28 57.23 1.63
C MET A 121 5.13 55.95 0.79
N GLN A 122 4.34 55.98 -0.28
CA GLN A 122 4.25 54.88 -1.24
C GLN A 122 5.31 54.95 -2.33
N LEU A 123 5.92 56.09 -2.56
CA LEU A 123 6.99 56.30 -3.54
C LEU A 123 8.41 56.04 -2.98
N GLU A 124 8.60 55.94 -1.65
CA GLU A 124 9.89 55.61 -1.03
C GLU A 124 10.13 54.11 -0.79
N ASN A 125 9.16 53.23 -1.08
CA ASN A 125 9.29 51.77 -1.00
C ASN A 125 9.28 51.05 -2.34
N GLU A 126 9.49 51.70 -3.44
CA GLU A 126 9.97 51.06 -4.67
C GLU A 126 11.47 50.76 -4.48
N GLU A 127 11.76 49.60 -3.85
CA GLU A 127 13.06 48.97 -3.98
C GLU A 127 13.39 48.95 -5.48
N LYS A 128 14.49 49.58 -5.85
CA LYS A 128 15.03 49.57 -7.19
C LYS A 128 15.10 48.12 -7.66
N ILE A 129 14.12 47.69 -8.45
CA ILE A 129 14.21 46.51 -9.26
C ILE A 129 15.38 46.76 -10.19
N ASP A 130 16.51 46.11 -9.93
CA ASP A 130 17.63 46.04 -10.86
C ASP A 130 17.07 45.50 -12.17
N ASP A 131 17.05 46.33 -13.18
CA ASP A 131 16.55 46.08 -14.54
C ASP A 131 17.51 45.13 -15.30
N LYS A 132 17.91 44.02 -14.63
CA LYS A 132 18.57 42.91 -15.31
C LYS A 132 17.48 42.07 -16.00
N PRO A 133 17.61 41.83 -17.30
CA PRO A 133 16.66 40.98 -18.02
C PRO A 133 16.58 39.64 -17.28
N LEU A 134 15.38 39.28 -16.85
CA LEU A 134 15.13 37.97 -16.21
C LEU A 134 15.58 36.86 -17.17
N PRO A 135 16.27 35.85 -16.69
CA PRO A 135 16.61 34.69 -17.52
C PRO A 135 15.34 34.07 -18.10
N PRO A 136 15.41 33.41 -19.26
CA PRO A 136 14.24 32.71 -19.82
C PRO A 136 13.65 31.73 -18.81
N PRO A 137 12.32 31.52 -18.81
CA PRO A 137 11.69 30.62 -17.88
C PRO A 137 12.19 29.17 -18.07
N GLU A 138 12.65 28.55 -17.02
CA GLU A 138 13.12 27.18 -16.99
C GLU A 138 12.05 26.29 -16.31
N THR A 139 12.06 24.98 -16.63
CA THR A 139 11.22 23.98 -15.98
C THR A 139 12.10 23.00 -15.22
N ILE A 140 11.76 22.73 -13.96
CA ILE A 140 12.43 21.70 -13.13
C ILE A 140 11.39 20.69 -12.66
N GLU A 141 11.73 19.39 -12.76
CA GLU A 141 10.96 18.31 -12.16
C GLU A 141 11.52 17.98 -10.77
N PHE A 142 10.62 17.87 -9.78
CA PHE A 142 10.96 17.43 -8.43
C PHE A 142 11.66 16.05 -8.41
N ASN A 143 11.19 15.15 -9.26
CA ASN A 143 11.70 13.79 -9.31
C ASN A 143 13.15 13.74 -9.79
N ASP A 144 13.56 14.60 -10.71
CA ASP A 144 14.94 14.65 -11.18
C ASP A 144 15.90 14.98 -10.03
N LEU A 145 15.55 15.97 -9.20
CA LEU A 145 16.34 16.30 -8.01
C LEU A 145 16.39 15.13 -6.99
N LYS A 146 15.31 14.36 -6.86
CA LYS A 146 15.26 13.21 -5.96
C LYS A 146 16.12 12.04 -6.44
N HIS A 147 16.31 11.89 -7.74
CA HIS A 147 17.21 10.89 -8.33
C HIS A 147 18.68 11.26 -8.21
N MET A 148 19.01 12.55 -8.10
CA MET A 148 20.38 13.04 -8.01
C MET A 148 21.10 12.49 -6.77
N ASN A 149 22.37 12.19 -6.95
CA ASN A 149 23.26 11.85 -5.84
C ASN A 149 23.64 13.12 -5.03
N HIS A 150 24.31 12.92 -3.90
CA HIS A 150 24.65 14.03 -3.02
C HIS A 150 25.58 15.08 -3.68
N GLU A 151 26.55 14.65 -4.50
CA GLU A 151 27.46 15.55 -5.21
C GLU A 151 26.76 16.39 -6.28
N GLU A 152 25.82 15.80 -7.00
CA GLU A 152 25.00 16.51 -7.99
C GLU A 152 24.11 17.55 -7.33
N LEU A 153 23.49 17.21 -6.18
CA LEU A 153 22.69 18.17 -5.41
C LEU A 153 23.53 19.31 -4.85
N LEU A 154 24.78 19.06 -4.42
CA LEU A 154 25.70 20.10 -4.00
C LEU A 154 25.96 21.10 -5.14
N ARG A 155 26.28 20.62 -6.35
CA ARG A 155 26.48 21.47 -7.53
C ARG A 155 25.23 22.29 -7.87
N MET A 156 24.04 21.67 -7.76
CA MET A 156 22.77 22.39 -7.96
C MET A 156 22.52 23.43 -6.86
N SER A 157 22.89 23.13 -5.63
CA SER A 157 22.79 24.07 -4.49
C SER A 157 23.69 25.30 -4.69
N GLU A 158 24.89 25.10 -5.20
CA GLU A 158 25.81 26.21 -5.58
C GLU A 158 25.23 27.03 -6.73
N LYS A 159 24.70 26.36 -7.79
CA LYS A 159 24.06 27.05 -8.94
C LYS A 159 22.92 27.98 -8.51
N TYR A 160 22.13 27.56 -7.50
CA TYR A 160 20.98 28.31 -7.01
C TYR A 160 21.25 29.06 -5.70
N GLU A 161 22.52 29.33 -5.36
CA GLU A 161 22.97 30.16 -4.24
C GLU A 161 22.35 29.77 -2.88
N LEU A 162 22.34 28.45 -2.57
CA LEU A 162 21.87 27.97 -1.29
C LEU A 162 22.93 28.14 -0.20
N ASN A 163 22.57 28.80 0.90
CA ASN A 163 23.46 29.01 2.04
C ASN A 163 23.42 27.84 3.03
N ASN A 164 24.50 27.62 3.77
CA ASN A 164 24.62 26.63 4.85
C ASN A 164 24.35 25.15 4.45
N ILE A 165 24.90 24.74 3.31
CA ILE A 165 24.65 23.42 2.70
C ILE A 165 25.10 22.27 3.58
N ALA A 166 26.16 22.45 4.42
CA ALA A 166 26.80 21.38 5.16
C ALA A 166 25.91 20.67 6.21
N ASP A 167 24.91 21.37 6.74
CA ASP A 167 24.02 20.88 7.81
C ASP A 167 22.66 20.40 7.28
N LEU A 168 22.43 20.48 5.96
CA LEU A 168 21.13 20.17 5.35
C LEU A 168 21.04 18.68 4.97
N ASN A 169 19.92 18.05 5.31
CA ASN A 169 19.60 16.74 4.77
C ASN A 169 19.15 16.86 3.30
N LYS A 170 19.07 15.71 2.60
CA LYS A 170 18.69 15.66 1.17
C LYS A 170 17.37 16.37 0.86
N GLN A 171 16.37 16.23 1.72
CA GLN A 171 15.04 16.82 1.53
C GLN A 171 15.07 18.33 1.71
N ASP A 172 15.82 18.84 2.71
CA ASP A 172 15.99 20.28 2.94
C ASP A 172 16.77 20.96 1.81
N MET A 173 17.78 20.26 1.26
CA MET A 173 18.52 20.74 0.07
C MET A 173 17.59 20.90 -1.13
N ILE A 174 16.80 19.87 -1.44
CA ILE A 174 15.81 19.92 -2.55
C ILE A 174 14.81 21.05 -2.34
N TYR A 175 14.28 21.18 -1.11
CA TYR A 175 13.37 22.27 -0.76
C TYR A 175 14.00 23.64 -0.99
N GLY A 176 15.24 23.84 -0.53
CA GLY A 176 15.99 25.09 -0.70
C GLY A 176 16.27 25.44 -2.17
N ILE A 177 16.74 24.46 -2.95
CA ILE A 177 17.00 24.62 -4.39
C ILE A 177 15.73 25.09 -5.12
N LEU A 178 14.61 24.39 -4.92
CA LEU A 178 13.34 24.71 -5.58
C LEU A 178 12.78 26.07 -5.17
N LYS A 179 12.94 26.45 -3.90
CA LYS A 179 12.53 27.76 -3.40
C LYS A 179 13.34 28.88 -4.04
N ASN A 180 14.67 28.74 -4.11
CA ASN A 180 15.55 29.73 -4.74
C ASN A 180 15.31 29.79 -6.25
N PHE A 181 15.13 28.64 -6.92
CA PHE A 181 14.76 28.57 -8.33
C PHE A 181 13.49 29.38 -8.66
N SER A 182 12.47 29.27 -7.82
CA SER A 182 11.22 30.04 -7.99
C SER A 182 11.41 31.54 -7.72
N ASN A 183 12.38 31.93 -6.87
CA ASN A 183 12.65 33.33 -6.56
C ASN A 183 13.45 34.04 -7.67
N ILE A 184 14.29 33.32 -8.42
CA ILE A 184 15.12 33.87 -9.52
C ILE A 184 14.23 34.38 -10.66
N ASN A 185 13.24 33.58 -11.06
CA ASN A 185 12.27 34.01 -12.07
C ASN A 185 10.87 33.49 -11.68
N PRO A 186 9.90 34.38 -11.39
CA PRO A 186 8.52 34.00 -11.07
C PRO A 186 7.78 33.20 -12.16
N ALA A 187 8.30 33.24 -13.42
CA ALA A 187 7.76 32.47 -14.54
C ALA A 187 8.32 31.04 -14.63
N ASN A 188 9.26 30.68 -13.78
CA ASN A 188 9.79 29.31 -13.70
C ASN A 188 8.69 28.31 -13.30
N ILE A 189 8.70 27.15 -13.95
CA ILE A 189 7.71 26.09 -13.74
C ILE A 189 8.36 24.97 -12.94
N ILE A 190 7.73 24.62 -11.83
CA ILE A 190 8.10 23.45 -11.02
C ILE A 190 7.05 22.37 -11.25
N ILE A 191 7.48 21.19 -11.69
CA ILE A 191 6.60 20.03 -11.86
C ILE A 191 6.86 19.06 -10.70
N GLY A 192 5.82 18.81 -9.91
CA GLY A 192 5.86 17.85 -8.81
C GLY A 192 5.05 16.60 -9.10
N GLU A 193 5.52 15.46 -8.59
CA GLU A 193 4.82 14.19 -8.65
C GLU A 193 4.88 13.49 -7.29
N GLY A 194 3.76 12.88 -6.91
CA GLY A 194 3.69 12.12 -5.66
C GLY A 194 2.35 11.40 -5.49
N VAL A 195 2.28 10.54 -4.48
CA VAL A 195 1.08 9.80 -4.12
C VAL A 195 0.27 10.60 -3.11
N LEU A 196 -0.99 10.83 -3.39
CA LEU A 196 -1.88 11.60 -2.54
C LEU A 196 -2.24 10.84 -1.26
N GLU A 197 -1.93 11.44 -0.13
CA GLU A 197 -2.46 11.07 1.19
C GLU A 197 -3.43 12.16 1.64
N ILE A 198 -4.72 11.82 1.82
CA ILE A 198 -5.74 12.75 2.31
C ILE A 198 -5.83 12.60 3.82
N LEU A 199 -5.68 13.71 4.53
CA LEU A 199 -5.80 13.78 5.99
C LEU A 199 -7.27 13.95 6.43
N PRO A 200 -7.60 13.63 7.71
CA PRO A 200 -8.96 13.75 8.23
C PRO A 200 -9.59 15.14 8.07
N ASP A 201 -8.78 16.19 8.05
CA ASP A 201 -9.21 17.58 7.86
C ASP A 201 -9.63 17.91 6.41
N GLY A 202 -9.49 16.94 5.49
CA GLY A 202 -9.95 17.03 4.11
C GLY A 202 -8.99 17.67 3.13
N PHE A 203 -7.81 18.12 3.55
CA PHE A 203 -6.70 18.46 2.66
C PHE A 203 -5.76 17.26 2.51
N GLY A 204 -4.80 17.32 1.59
CA GLY A 204 -3.87 16.23 1.36
C GLY A 204 -2.46 16.69 1.08
N PHE A 205 -1.54 15.71 1.05
CA PHE A 205 -0.16 15.89 0.62
C PHE A 205 0.20 14.86 -0.44
N LEU A 206 1.00 15.27 -1.43
CA LEU A 206 1.66 14.35 -2.33
C LEU A 206 2.94 13.86 -1.68
N ARG A 207 2.96 12.58 -1.31
CA ARG A 207 4.09 11.90 -0.68
C ARG A 207 5.02 11.31 -1.73
N SER A 208 6.31 11.36 -1.46
CA SER A 208 7.33 10.87 -2.37
C SER A 208 7.63 9.38 -2.13
N GLN A 209 7.67 8.59 -3.21
CA GLN A 209 8.15 7.21 -3.17
C GLN A 209 9.64 7.11 -2.77
N PHE A 210 10.45 8.10 -3.10
CA PHE A 210 11.89 8.13 -2.77
C PHE A 210 12.16 8.32 -1.27
N SER A 211 11.18 8.80 -0.52
CA SER A 211 11.21 8.92 0.94
C SER A 211 10.36 7.85 1.62
N ASN A 212 10.05 6.75 0.95
CA ASN A 212 9.13 5.71 1.44
C ASN A 212 7.82 6.31 1.98
N TYR A 213 7.28 7.34 1.34
CA TYR A 213 6.08 8.09 1.75
C TYR A 213 6.14 8.68 3.18
N VAL A 214 7.34 8.91 3.72
CA VAL A 214 7.52 9.66 4.98
C VAL A 214 7.15 11.12 4.76
N ALA A 215 6.48 11.71 5.76
CA ALA A 215 6.21 13.14 5.76
C ALA A 215 7.51 13.95 5.80
N GLY A 216 7.64 14.90 4.90
CA GLY A 216 8.84 15.72 4.76
C GLY A 216 8.55 17.17 4.39
N PRO A 217 9.59 18.04 4.43
CA PRO A 217 9.46 19.43 4.00
C PRO A 217 9.21 19.56 2.49
N ASP A 218 9.57 18.54 1.72
CA ASP A 218 9.40 18.43 0.27
C ASP A 218 8.02 17.91 -0.16
N ASP A 219 7.08 17.75 0.78
CA ASP A 219 5.70 17.37 0.47
C ASP A 219 4.96 18.52 -0.21
N ILE A 220 4.07 18.16 -1.16
CA ILE A 220 3.28 19.11 -1.90
C ILE A 220 1.85 19.12 -1.37
N TYR A 221 1.42 20.27 -0.88
CA TYR A 221 0.06 20.47 -0.37
C TYR A 221 -0.99 20.44 -1.48
N VAL A 222 -2.09 19.73 -1.24
CA VAL A 222 -3.25 19.66 -2.13
C VAL A 222 -4.48 20.18 -1.39
N SER A 223 -5.13 21.20 -1.96
CA SER A 223 -6.26 21.86 -1.31
C SER A 223 -7.53 20.98 -1.31
N PRO A 224 -8.43 21.13 -0.31
CA PRO A 224 -9.72 20.43 -0.29
C PRO A 224 -10.58 20.70 -1.52
N ASN A 225 -10.47 21.88 -2.10
CA ASN A 225 -11.21 22.27 -3.29
C ASN A 225 -10.76 21.46 -4.52
N GLN A 226 -9.44 21.26 -4.68
CA GLN A 226 -8.91 20.42 -5.78
C GLN A 226 -9.31 18.95 -5.59
N ILE A 227 -9.21 18.41 -4.36
CA ILE A 227 -9.64 17.06 -4.03
C ILE A 227 -11.10 16.84 -4.42
N LYS A 228 -12.00 17.74 -4.02
CA LYS A 228 -13.42 17.67 -4.36
C LYS A 228 -13.71 17.88 -5.84
N LYS A 229 -13.07 18.88 -6.47
CA LYS A 229 -13.27 19.25 -7.87
C LYS A 229 -12.92 18.09 -8.81
N PHE A 230 -11.81 17.42 -8.56
CA PHE A 230 -11.31 16.34 -9.41
C PHE A 230 -11.68 14.93 -8.91
N GLY A 231 -12.33 14.81 -7.74
CA GLY A 231 -12.71 13.53 -7.15
C GLY A 231 -11.51 12.66 -6.80
N LEU A 232 -10.42 13.30 -6.31
CA LEU A 232 -9.18 12.62 -5.94
C LEU A 232 -9.38 11.76 -4.72
N ARG A 233 -8.61 10.67 -4.62
CA ARG A 233 -8.64 9.72 -3.51
C ARG A 233 -7.24 9.44 -3.02
N THR A 234 -7.12 9.03 -1.76
CA THR A 234 -5.84 8.52 -1.23
C THR A 234 -5.31 7.39 -2.11
N GLY A 235 -4.02 7.45 -2.41
CA GLY A 235 -3.35 6.51 -3.30
C GLY A 235 -3.25 6.97 -4.77
N ASP A 236 -3.91 8.06 -5.18
CA ASP A 236 -3.75 8.60 -6.53
C ASP A 236 -2.34 9.13 -6.73
N LEU A 237 -1.67 8.69 -7.79
CA LEU A 237 -0.40 9.24 -8.26
C LEU A 237 -0.69 10.49 -9.09
N ILE A 238 -0.28 11.65 -8.61
CA ILE A 238 -0.60 12.95 -9.23
C ILE A 238 0.69 13.62 -9.68
N LYS A 239 0.73 14.04 -10.95
CA LYS A 239 1.76 14.91 -11.51
C LYS A 239 1.13 16.25 -11.87
N GLY A 240 1.76 17.36 -11.48
CA GLY A 240 1.22 18.69 -11.72
C GLY A 240 2.19 19.83 -11.49
N GLU A 241 1.74 21.04 -11.86
CA GLU A 241 2.48 22.28 -11.63
C GLU A 241 2.35 22.70 -10.17
N VAL A 242 3.46 23.08 -9.57
CA VAL A 242 3.61 23.37 -8.14
C VAL A 242 4.14 24.77 -7.95
N LYS A 243 3.63 25.45 -6.94
CA LYS A 243 4.08 26.80 -6.55
C LYS A 243 4.89 26.75 -5.27
N ALA A 244 5.98 27.52 -5.24
CA ALA A 244 6.77 27.73 -4.04
C ALA A 244 5.96 28.41 -2.91
N PRO A 245 6.25 28.07 -1.64
CA PRO A 245 5.58 28.64 -0.49
C PRO A 245 5.84 30.14 -0.36
N LYS A 246 4.79 30.91 -0.06
CA LYS A 246 4.88 32.34 0.27
C LYS A 246 5.39 32.54 1.70
N LYS A 247 5.68 33.81 2.08
CA LYS A 247 5.99 34.14 3.50
C LYS A 247 4.85 33.68 4.40
N GLY A 248 5.15 32.76 5.35
CA GLY A 248 4.17 32.15 6.26
C GLY A 248 3.62 30.79 5.84
N GLU A 249 3.81 30.37 4.59
CA GLU A 249 3.48 29.00 4.14
C GLU A 249 4.71 28.10 4.31
N LYS A 250 4.47 26.83 4.66
CA LYS A 250 5.53 25.86 4.92
C LYS A 250 5.79 24.92 3.75
N TYR A 251 4.77 24.60 2.96
CA TYR A 251 4.81 23.57 1.93
C TYR A 251 4.60 24.15 0.53
N PHE A 252 5.16 23.49 -0.47
CA PHE A 252 4.80 23.74 -1.87
C PHE A 252 3.32 23.44 -2.08
N SER A 253 2.66 24.14 -2.99
CA SER A 253 1.22 23.98 -3.25
C SER A 253 0.97 23.57 -4.70
N LEU A 254 0.18 22.51 -4.89
CA LEU A 254 -0.27 22.08 -6.22
C LEU A 254 -1.20 23.15 -6.81
N ILE A 255 -0.88 23.65 -8.01
CA ILE A 255 -1.70 24.65 -8.71
C ILE A 255 -2.58 23.98 -9.76
N LYS A 256 -1.95 23.19 -10.63
CA LYS A 256 -2.59 22.57 -11.78
C LYS A 256 -2.23 21.09 -11.86
N ILE A 257 -3.23 20.25 -12.03
CA ILE A 257 -3.05 18.82 -12.24
C ILE A 257 -2.83 18.59 -13.74
N ILE A 258 -1.74 17.91 -14.09
CA ILE A 258 -1.40 17.51 -15.45
C ILE A 258 -1.93 16.08 -15.67
N THR A 259 -1.47 15.11 -14.87
CA THR A 259 -1.91 13.72 -14.96
C THR A 259 -2.29 13.15 -13.60
N VAL A 260 -3.17 12.15 -13.61
CA VAL A 260 -3.49 11.30 -12.46
C VAL A 260 -3.41 9.85 -12.90
N ASN A 261 -2.60 9.05 -12.19
CA ASN A 261 -2.37 7.64 -12.50
C ASN A 261 -1.99 7.42 -13.99
N PHE A 262 -1.08 8.27 -14.50
CA PHE A 262 -0.54 8.29 -15.87
C PHE A 262 -1.52 8.75 -16.97
N LEU A 263 -2.77 9.11 -16.64
CA LEU A 263 -3.75 9.61 -17.61
C LEU A 263 -4.07 11.09 -17.37
N GLU A 264 -4.46 11.79 -18.43
CA GLU A 264 -4.87 13.19 -18.33
C GLU A 264 -6.12 13.35 -17.45
N SER A 265 -6.22 14.50 -16.80
CA SER A 265 -7.23 14.77 -15.76
C SER A 265 -8.69 14.78 -16.24
N ALA A 266 -8.95 14.73 -17.56
CA ALA A 266 -10.30 14.82 -18.13
C ALA A 266 -11.24 13.65 -17.74
N HIS A 267 -10.70 12.46 -17.47
CA HIS A 267 -11.46 11.22 -17.22
C HIS A 267 -11.67 10.86 -15.74
N LEU A 268 -11.28 11.72 -14.82
CA LEU A 268 -11.22 11.41 -13.38
C LEU A 268 -12.57 11.12 -12.72
N ARG A 269 -13.66 11.75 -13.19
CA ARG A 269 -14.98 11.67 -12.55
C ARG A 269 -15.75 10.38 -12.82
N THR A 270 -15.40 9.66 -13.88
CA THR A 270 -16.14 8.47 -14.36
C THR A 270 -15.49 7.15 -13.94
N ARG A 271 -14.38 7.19 -13.17
CA ARG A 271 -13.69 5.97 -12.77
C ARG A 271 -14.50 5.18 -11.72
N PRO A 272 -14.66 3.87 -11.89
CA PRO A 272 -15.28 3.01 -10.89
C PRO A 272 -14.42 2.97 -9.62
N ARG A 273 -15.02 2.53 -8.51
CA ARG A 273 -14.25 2.24 -7.30
C ARG A 273 -13.74 0.81 -7.38
N PHE A 274 -12.57 0.55 -6.83
CA PHE A 274 -11.99 -0.78 -6.78
C PHE A 274 -12.94 -1.82 -6.16
N ASP A 275 -13.67 -1.43 -5.12
CA ASP A 275 -14.59 -2.33 -4.43
C ASP A 275 -15.87 -2.65 -5.24
N ASP A 276 -16.21 -1.82 -6.24
CA ASP A 276 -17.37 -1.99 -7.12
C ASP A 276 -17.02 -2.84 -8.37
N LEU A 277 -15.72 -3.15 -8.60
CA LEU A 277 -15.27 -3.94 -9.74
C LEU A 277 -15.54 -5.43 -9.54
N THR A 278 -15.87 -6.13 -10.62
CA THR A 278 -16.24 -7.56 -10.61
C THR A 278 -15.00 -8.46 -10.45
N PRO A 279 -14.84 -9.17 -9.31
CA PRO A 279 -13.68 -10.01 -9.09
C PRO A 279 -13.78 -11.34 -9.84
N LEU A 280 -12.70 -11.72 -10.53
CA LEU A 280 -12.53 -13.00 -11.20
C LEU A 280 -11.44 -13.84 -10.54
N TYR A 281 -11.46 -15.15 -10.81
CA TYR A 281 -10.28 -16.00 -10.57
C TYR A 281 -9.15 -15.62 -11.56
N PRO A 282 -7.89 -15.83 -11.17
CA PRO A 282 -6.79 -15.75 -12.11
C PRO A 282 -7.00 -16.67 -13.31
N ASN A 283 -7.06 -16.13 -14.51
CA ASN A 283 -7.28 -16.83 -15.77
C ASN A 283 -6.23 -16.46 -16.84
N GLU A 284 -5.38 -15.51 -16.57
CA GLU A 284 -4.24 -15.12 -17.40
C GLU A 284 -2.95 -15.44 -16.65
N LYS A 285 -2.13 -16.33 -17.22
CA LYS A 285 -0.89 -16.79 -16.58
C LYS A 285 0.15 -15.69 -16.55
N LEU A 286 0.79 -15.50 -15.39
CA LEU A 286 2.02 -14.74 -15.25
C LEU A 286 3.18 -15.66 -15.63
N GLN A 287 3.80 -15.41 -16.78
CA GLN A 287 4.96 -16.17 -17.24
C GLN A 287 6.16 -15.82 -16.36
N LEU A 288 6.66 -16.79 -15.61
CA LEU A 288 7.83 -16.62 -14.73
C LEU A 288 9.08 -17.27 -15.30
N GLU A 289 8.94 -18.17 -16.24
CA GLU A 289 10.08 -18.82 -16.87
C GLU A 289 11.01 -17.80 -17.53
N ASN A 290 12.29 -17.84 -17.16
CA ASN A 290 13.34 -16.96 -17.68
C ASN A 290 14.51 -17.78 -18.20
N GLU A 291 14.52 -18.09 -19.49
CA GLU A 291 15.54 -18.89 -20.16
C GLU A 291 16.94 -18.26 -20.05
N GLU A 292 17.06 -16.93 -20.16
CA GLU A 292 18.36 -16.24 -20.04
C GLU A 292 18.95 -16.33 -18.63
N ALA A 293 18.13 -16.24 -17.59
CA ALA A 293 18.59 -16.38 -16.22
C ALA A 293 19.08 -17.80 -15.96
N TYR A 294 18.37 -18.79 -16.49
CA TYR A 294 18.78 -20.19 -16.44
C TYR A 294 20.13 -20.42 -17.14
N LEU A 295 20.29 -19.93 -18.37
CA LEU A 295 21.51 -20.10 -19.15
C LEU A 295 22.72 -19.35 -18.55
N LYS A 296 22.50 -18.17 -17.95
CA LYS A 296 23.61 -17.39 -17.37
C LYS A 296 24.01 -17.86 -15.97
N ASN A 297 23.03 -18.13 -15.11
CA ASN A 297 23.25 -18.30 -13.67
C ASN A 297 22.91 -19.71 -13.18
N GLY A 298 22.35 -20.58 -14.05
CA GLY A 298 21.82 -21.89 -13.65
C GLY A 298 20.64 -21.81 -12.68
N ASP A 299 19.89 -20.69 -12.70
CA ASP A 299 18.75 -20.51 -11.80
C ASP A 299 17.51 -21.23 -12.32
N ASP A 300 17.16 -22.32 -11.68
CA ASP A 300 15.98 -23.13 -11.97
C ASP A 300 14.70 -22.59 -11.29
N SER A 301 14.82 -21.60 -10.41
CA SER A 301 13.73 -21.21 -9.48
C SER A 301 12.46 -20.80 -10.21
N SER A 302 12.57 -19.93 -11.21
CA SER A 302 11.43 -19.44 -11.98
C SER A 302 10.80 -20.54 -12.85
N ARG A 303 11.60 -21.45 -13.42
CA ARG A 303 11.12 -22.61 -14.18
C ARG A 303 10.33 -23.58 -13.31
N ILE A 304 10.85 -23.90 -12.11
CA ILE A 304 10.22 -24.83 -11.17
C ILE A 304 8.90 -24.24 -10.66
N ILE A 305 8.88 -22.96 -10.30
CA ILE A 305 7.65 -22.27 -9.87
C ILE A 305 6.61 -22.32 -10.99
N ASP A 306 6.98 -22.01 -12.21
CA ASP A 306 6.09 -21.96 -13.36
C ASP A 306 5.48 -23.32 -13.72
N MET A 307 6.21 -24.43 -13.44
CA MET A 307 5.73 -25.79 -13.61
C MET A 307 4.83 -26.27 -12.47
N ILE A 308 5.22 -26.01 -11.23
CA ILE A 308 4.61 -26.61 -10.05
C ILE A 308 3.53 -25.71 -9.43
N THR A 309 3.76 -24.40 -9.42
CA THR A 309 2.84 -23.42 -8.85
C THR A 309 2.58 -22.29 -9.84
N PRO A 310 1.94 -22.59 -10.99
CA PRO A 310 1.65 -21.55 -11.98
C PRO A 310 0.87 -20.42 -11.31
N MET A 311 1.32 -19.19 -11.55
CA MET A 311 0.68 -17.98 -11.03
C MET A 311 -0.07 -17.26 -12.15
N GLY A 312 -1.15 -16.58 -11.79
CA GLY A 312 -1.92 -15.76 -12.72
C GLY A 312 -2.10 -14.34 -12.23
N LYS A 313 -2.49 -13.46 -13.12
CA LYS A 313 -2.89 -12.09 -12.80
C LYS A 313 -4.06 -12.12 -11.81
N GLY A 314 -3.93 -11.40 -10.69
CA GLY A 314 -4.91 -11.46 -9.60
C GLY A 314 -4.66 -12.56 -8.55
N GLN A 315 -3.51 -13.22 -8.57
CA GLN A 315 -3.15 -14.29 -7.64
C GLN A 315 -2.95 -13.76 -6.21
N ARG A 316 -3.37 -14.55 -5.22
CA ARG A 316 -3.02 -14.41 -3.81
C ARG A 316 -2.06 -15.52 -3.44
N ALA A 317 -0.76 -15.29 -3.61
CA ALA A 317 0.27 -16.29 -3.39
C ALA A 317 0.98 -16.10 -2.05
N LEU A 318 1.19 -17.19 -1.32
CA LEU A 318 2.01 -17.24 -0.11
C LEU A 318 3.31 -18.00 -0.38
N ILE A 319 4.44 -17.37 -0.08
CA ILE A 319 5.74 -18.04 0.04
C ILE A 319 5.94 -18.35 1.52
N VAL A 320 5.72 -19.61 1.88
CA VAL A 320 5.82 -20.10 3.25
C VAL A 320 7.27 -20.46 3.54
N ALA A 321 7.94 -19.67 4.36
CA ALA A 321 9.40 -19.74 4.49
C ALA A 321 9.85 -19.93 5.95
N PRO A 322 10.49 -21.07 6.27
CA PRO A 322 11.33 -21.16 7.46
C PRO A 322 12.56 -20.23 7.35
N PRO A 323 13.18 -19.85 8.48
CA PRO A 323 14.38 -19.05 8.45
C PRO A 323 15.52 -19.69 7.64
N ARG A 324 16.29 -18.90 6.89
CA ARG A 324 17.49 -19.31 6.11
C ARG A 324 17.21 -20.25 4.93
N THR A 325 16.04 -20.19 4.32
CA THR A 325 15.67 -21.01 3.15
C THR A 325 15.84 -20.31 1.80
N GLY A 326 16.47 -19.14 1.75
CA GLY A 326 16.69 -18.41 0.51
C GLY A 326 15.48 -17.61 0.02
N LYS A 327 14.56 -17.26 0.92
CA LYS A 327 13.35 -16.47 0.66
C LYS A 327 13.61 -15.23 -0.18
N THR A 328 14.58 -14.39 0.22
CA THR A 328 14.89 -13.10 -0.42
C THR A 328 15.37 -13.28 -1.86
N VAL A 329 16.27 -14.27 -2.08
CA VAL A 329 16.75 -14.60 -3.44
C VAL A 329 15.60 -15.09 -4.33
N LEU A 330 14.71 -15.93 -3.80
CA LEU A 330 13.54 -16.40 -4.54
C LEU A 330 12.64 -15.24 -4.97
N MET A 331 12.41 -14.27 -4.08
CA MET A 331 11.62 -13.07 -4.40
C MET A 331 12.30 -12.20 -5.46
N GLN A 332 13.63 -12.04 -5.40
CA GLN A 332 14.38 -11.32 -6.42
C GLN A 332 14.23 -12.00 -7.78
N ASN A 333 14.36 -13.34 -7.84
CA ASN A 333 14.19 -14.11 -9.07
C ASN A 333 12.78 -13.98 -9.66
N ILE A 334 11.75 -14.00 -8.81
CA ILE A 334 10.36 -13.75 -9.22
C ILE A 334 10.21 -12.32 -9.76
N ALA A 335 10.79 -11.32 -9.07
CA ALA A 335 10.74 -9.92 -9.52
C ALA A 335 11.41 -9.72 -10.88
N HIS A 336 12.59 -10.33 -11.09
CA HIS A 336 13.30 -10.30 -12.37
C HIS A 336 12.50 -10.96 -13.50
N ALA A 337 11.89 -12.13 -13.21
CA ALA A 337 11.05 -12.83 -14.18
C ALA A 337 9.84 -11.97 -14.59
N ILE A 338 9.14 -11.37 -13.61
CA ILE A 338 7.99 -10.50 -13.85
C ILE A 338 8.39 -9.29 -14.70
N THR A 339 9.45 -8.57 -14.32
CA THR A 339 9.87 -7.35 -15.04
C THR A 339 10.32 -7.62 -16.46
N LYS A 340 10.82 -8.81 -16.74
CA LYS A 340 11.22 -9.23 -18.07
C LYS A 340 10.03 -9.65 -18.92
N ALA A 341 9.16 -10.50 -18.37
CA ALA A 341 8.04 -11.09 -19.11
C ALA A 341 6.83 -10.15 -19.22
N HIS A 342 6.65 -9.25 -18.25
CA HIS A 342 5.50 -8.35 -18.14
C HIS A 342 5.94 -6.91 -17.91
N PRO A 343 6.60 -6.24 -18.88
CA PRO A 343 7.12 -4.89 -18.74
C PRO A 343 6.02 -3.83 -18.51
N ASP A 344 4.78 -4.11 -18.92
CA ASP A 344 3.61 -3.22 -18.75
C ASP A 344 2.99 -3.31 -17.35
N ALA A 345 3.33 -4.35 -16.58
CA ALA A 345 2.83 -4.53 -15.21
C ALA A 345 3.56 -3.61 -14.24
N TYR A 346 2.81 -3.00 -13.32
CA TYR A 346 3.38 -2.14 -12.28
C TYR A 346 3.84 -2.99 -11.09
N LEU A 347 5.15 -3.18 -10.96
CA LEU A 347 5.75 -3.97 -9.89
C LEU A 347 6.08 -3.08 -8.70
N MET A 348 5.55 -3.45 -7.53
CA MET A 348 5.85 -2.86 -6.22
C MET A 348 6.44 -3.92 -5.30
N VAL A 349 7.54 -3.61 -4.64
CA VAL A 349 8.16 -4.45 -3.61
C VAL A 349 8.00 -3.73 -2.26
N LEU A 350 7.25 -4.33 -1.36
CA LEU A 350 6.98 -3.79 -0.02
C LEU A 350 7.72 -4.61 1.03
N LEU A 351 8.72 -3.99 1.64
CA LEU A 351 9.56 -4.59 2.68
C LEU A 351 9.18 -4.02 4.05
N ILE A 352 8.67 -4.89 4.93
CA ILE A 352 8.19 -4.50 6.28
C ILE A 352 9.03 -5.16 7.34
N ASP A 353 9.65 -4.33 8.22
CA ASP A 353 10.48 -4.78 9.34
C ASP A 353 11.66 -5.66 8.85
N GLU A 354 12.20 -5.35 7.65
CA GLU A 354 13.39 -6.00 7.09
C GLU A 354 14.66 -5.18 7.37
N ARG A 355 15.82 -5.78 7.10
CA ARG A 355 17.11 -5.16 7.38
C ARG A 355 17.50 -4.16 6.31
N PRO A 356 18.15 -3.03 6.67
CA PRO A 356 18.60 -2.01 5.71
C PRO A 356 19.46 -2.55 4.57
N GLU A 357 20.34 -3.53 4.85
CA GLU A 357 21.18 -4.18 3.84
C GLU A 357 20.34 -5.00 2.83
N GLU A 358 19.29 -5.70 3.28
CA GLU A 358 18.37 -6.46 2.41
C GLU A 358 17.52 -5.51 1.55
N VAL A 359 17.13 -4.36 2.12
CA VAL A 359 16.43 -3.29 1.38
C VAL A 359 17.31 -2.74 0.26
N THR A 360 18.56 -2.44 0.57
CA THR A 360 19.52 -1.90 -0.41
C THR A 360 19.79 -2.89 -1.54
N ASP A 361 19.94 -4.16 -1.21
CA ASP A 361 20.17 -5.22 -2.19
C ASP A 361 18.95 -5.38 -3.12
N MET A 362 17.75 -5.39 -2.57
CA MET A 362 16.50 -5.45 -3.35
C MET A 362 16.35 -4.21 -4.26
N ALA A 363 16.61 -3.01 -3.74
CA ALA A 363 16.50 -1.77 -4.51
C ALA A 363 17.51 -1.67 -5.67
N ARG A 364 18.68 -2.32 -5.54
CA ARG A 364 19.70 -2.36 -6.60
C ARG A 364 19.43 -3.44 -7.63
N SER A 365 18.82 -4.55 -7.22
CA SER A 365 18.62 -5.71 -8.09
C SER A 365 17.32 -5.63 -8.89
N VAL A 366 16.24 -5.08 -8.34
CA VAL A 366 14.90 -5.13 -8.92
C VAL A 366 14.55 -3.84 -9.67
N LYS A 367 14.08 -3.97 -10.92
CA LYS A 367 13.48 -2.88 -11.69
C LYS A 367 12.00 -2.76 -11.33
N GLY A 368 11.71 -2.00 -10.28
CA GLY A 368 10.36 -1.77 -9.79
C GLY A 368 10.36 -0.72 -8.70
N GLU A 369 9.22 -0.40 -8.16
CA GLU A 369 9.11 0.49 -7.02
C GLU A 369 9.40 -0.30 -5.74
N VAL A 370 10.57 -0.08 -5.12
CA VAL A 370 10.94 -0.69 -3.84
C VAL A 370 10.65 0.29 -2.72
N ILE A 371 9.79 -0.13 -1.80
CA ILE A 371 9.29 0.67 -0.69
C ILE A 371 9.55 -0.11 0.59
N SER A 372 10.13 0.53 1.58
CA SER A 372 10.56 -0.15 2.81
C SER A 372 10.25 0.62 4.07
N SER A 373 10.05 -0.13 5.15
CA SER A 373 10.09 0.34 6.52
C SER A 373 10.90 -0.68 7.31
N THR A 374 12.10 -0.27 7.72
CA THR A 374 13.12 -1.12 8.34
C THR A 374 12.83 -1.42 9.81
N PHE A 375 13.50 -2.39 10.40
CA PHE A 375 13.22 -2.88 11.76
C PHE A 375 13.44 -1.84 12.87
N ASP A 376 14.17 -0.78 12.60
CA ASP A 376 14.43 0.34 13.50
C ASP A 376 13.25 1.34 13.53
N GLU A 377 12.32 1.26 12.57
CA GLU A 377 11.14 2.11 12.55
C GLU A 377 10.01 1.57 13.45
N PRO A 378 9.18 2.44 14.01
CA PRO A 378 8.08 2.03 14.89
C PRO A 378 6.93 1.36 14.11
N ALA A 379 6.19 0.46 14.78
CA ALA A 379 5.13 -0.35 14.18
C ALA A 379 4.03 0.46 13.44
N HIS A 380 3.71 1.68 13.91
CA HIS A 380 2.72 2.53 13.22
C HIS A 380 3.19 2.95 11.82
N ARG A 381 4.51 3.07 11.63
CA ARG A 381 5.10 3.40 10.34
C ARG A 381 4.92 2.26 9.33
N HIS A 382 5.15 1.01 9.75
CA HIS A 382 4.89 -0.18 8.93
C HIS A 382 3.44 -0.24 8.45
N VAL A 383 2.50 0.07 9.35
CA VAL A 383 1.06 0.09 9.05
C VAL A 383 0.72 1.20 8.05
N GLN A 384 1.19 2.43 8.29
CA GLN A 384 0.93 3.57 7.41
C GLN A 384 1.45 3.30 5.99
N LEU A 385 2.66 2.77 5.88
CA LEU A 385 3.28 2.44 4.60
C LEU A 385 2.45 1.41 3.83
N ALA A 386 2.03 0.33 4.49
CA ALA A 386 1.21 -0.70 3.88
C ALA A 386 -0.17 -0.15 3.42
N GLU A 387 -0.77 0.76 4.19
CA GLU A 387 -2.05 1.39 3.83
C GLU A 387 -1.91 2.29 2.59
N ILE A 388 -0.84 3.07 2.47
CA ILE A 388 -0.58 3.91 1.28
C ILE A 388 -0.33 3.03 0.05
N VAL A 389 0.50 1.98 0.18
CA VAL A 389 0.85 1.08 -0.92
C VAL A 389 -0.39 0.37 -1.47
N ILE A 390 -1.24 -0.19 -0.61
CA ILE A 390 -2.45 -0.89 -1.08
C ILE A 390 -3.46 0.07 -1.72
N GLU A 391 -3.60 1.29 -1.20
CA GLU A 391 -4.48 2.28 -1.81
C GLU A 391 -3.93 2.75 -3.17
N LYS A 392 -2.62 2.96 -3.31
CA LYS A 392 -1.98 3.23 -4.60
C LYS A 392 -2.25 2.11 -5.59
N ALA A 393 -2.02 0.86 -5.19
CA ALA A 393 -2.27 -0.30 -6.04
C ALA A 393 -3.73 -0.36 -6.52
N LYS A 394 -4.70 -0.17 -5.62
CA LYS A 394 -6.13 -0.12 -5.99
C LYS A 394 -6.44 1.01 -6.98
N ARG A 395 -5.82 2.21 -6.79
CA ARG A 395 -6.02 3.33 -7.74
C ARG A 395 -5.51 2.98 -9.13
N LEU A 396 -4.32 2.36 -9.24
CA LEU A 396 -3.76 1.94 -10.53
C LEU A 396 -4.64 0.90 -11.24
N VAL A 397 -5.20 -0.05 -10.47
CA VAL A 397 -6.12 -1.07 -11.02
C VAL A 397 -7.43 -0.46 -11.50
N GLU A 398 -7.98 0.58 -10.84
CA GLU A 398 -9.14 1.34 -11.34
C GLU A 398 -8.90 1.94 -12.74
N TYR A 399 -7.63 2.11 -13.13
CA TYR A 399 -7.19 2.53 -14.46
C TYR A 399 -6.78 1.37 -15.37
N LYS A 400 -7.23 0.15 -15.06
CA LYS A 400 -6.98 -1.07 -15.83
C LYS A 400 -5.51 -1.47 -15.94
N LYS A 401 -4.68 -1.06 -14.97
CA LYS A 401 -3.28 -1.50 -14.89
C LYS A 401 -3.19 -2.83 -14.16
N ASP A 402 -2.29 -3.68 -14.62
CA ASP A 402 -1.90 -4.87 -13.89
C ASP A 402 -0.86 -4.49 -12.84
N VAL A 403 -1.19 -4.71 -11.57
CA VAL A 403 -0.34 -4.35 -10.43
C VAL A 403 0.08 -5.62 -9.70
N ILE A 404 1.37 -5.73 -9.42
CA ILE A 404 1.94 -6.85 -8.68
C ILE A 404 2.66 -6.33 -7.46
N ILE A 405 2.26 -6.81 -6.27
CA ILE A 405 2.91 -6.49 -5.00
C ILE A 405 3.66 -7.73 -4.50
N LEU A 406 4.97 -7.58 -4.32
CA LEU A 406 5.80 -8.52 -3.59
C LEU A 406 5.93 -8.01 -2.16
N LEU A 407 5.37 -8.74 -1.18
CA LEU A 407 5.37 -8.33 0.24
C LEU A 407 6.29 -9.21 1.07
N ASP A 408 7.30 -8.64 1.66
CA ASP A 408 8.17 -9.29 2.63
C ASP A 408 8.17 -8.53 3.97
N SER A 409 7.47 -8.99 5.04
CA SER A 409 6.63 -10.16 5.11
C SER A 409 5.23 -9.83 5.67
N ILE A 410 4.25 -10.64 5.30
CA ILE A 410 2.88 -10.49 5.84
C ILE A 410 2.83 -10.82 7.34
N THR A 411 3.70 -11.70 7.82
CA THR A 411 3.81 -12.04 9.25
C THR A 411 4.22 -10.82 10.07
N ARG A 412 5.23 -10.08 9.61
CA ARG A 412 5.71 -8.86 10.28
C ARG A 412 4.70 -7.72 10.18
N LEU A 413 4.04 -7.58 9.04
CA LEU A 413 2.92 -6.63 8.87
C LEU A 413 1.79 -6.94 9.86
N ALA A 414 1.40 -8.20 10.03
CA ALA A 414 0.38 -8.61 10.99
C ALA A 414 0.79 -8.33 12.44
N ARG A 415 2.06 -8.53 12.79
CA ARG A 415 2.62 -8.14 14.10
C ARG A 415 2.55 -6.64 14.33
N ALA A 416 2.89 -5.83 13.32
CA ALA A 416 2.79 -4.37 13.40
C ALA A 416 1.35 -3.91 13.66
N TYR A 417 0.37 -4.49 12.96
CA TYR A 417 -1.04 -4.21 13.23
C TYR A 417 -1.47 -4.64 14.63
N ASN A 418 -0.98 -5.78 15.14
CA ASN A 418 -1.29 -6.23 16.50
C ASN A 418 -0.78 -5.25 17.57
N ASN A 419 0.35 -4.56 17.30
CA ASN A 419 0.92 -3.58 18.22
C ASN A 419 0.21 -2.21 18.14
N VAL A 420 -0.36 -1.86 16.99
CA VAL A 420 -0.94 -0.52 16.74
C VAL A 420 -2.43 -0.46 17.07
N ILE A 421 -3.16 -1.55 16.87
CA ILE A 421 -4.61 -1.58 17.11
C ILE A 421 -4.91 -1.47 18.61
N PRO A 422 -5.88 -0.61 19.01
CA PRO A 422 -6.35 -0.58 20.40
C PRO A 422 -6.85 -1.95 20.84
N SER A 423 -6.44 -2.38 22.03
CA SER A 423 -6.80 -3.70 22.55
C SER A 423 -8.33 -3.87 22.63
N SER A 424 -8.83 -4.93 22.00
CA SER A 424 -10.25 -5.30 22.06
C SER A 424 -10.66 -5.97 23.39
N GLY A 425 -9.69 -6.29 24.26
CA GLY A 425 -9.89 -7.09 25.46
C GLY A 425 -10.08 -8.58 25.19
N LYS A 426 -10.06 -9.03 23.92
CA LYS A 426 -10.18 -10.42 23.49
C LYS A 426 -8.90 -10.83 22.77
N VAL A 427 -8.10 -11.65 23.43
CA VAL A 427 -6.83 -12.14 22.89
C VAL A 427 -7.00 -13.58 22.44
N LEU A 428 -6.62 -13.86 21.21
CA LEU A 428 -6.56 -15.21 20.63
C LEU A 428 -5.29 -15.94 21.09
N THR A 429 -5.21 -17.23 20.80
CA THR A 429 -3.99 -18.03 21.02
C THR A 429 -2.78 -17.33 20.39
N GLY A 430 -1.64 -17.36 21.06
CA GLY A 430 -0.41 -16.70 20.59
C GLY A 430 -0.33 -15.20 20.87
N GLY A 431 -1.28 -14.59 21.62
CA GLY A 431 -1.20 -13.17 21.97
C GLY A 431 -1.69 -12.22 20.87
N VAL A 432 -2.48 -12.72 19.91
CA VAL A 432 -3.06 -11.91 18.82
C VAL A 432 -4.39 -11.33 19.26
N ASP A 433 -4.57 -10.01 19.16
CA ASP A 433 -5.87 -9.37 19.38
C ASP A 433 -6.88 -9.83 18.31
N ALA A 434 -8.13 -10.04 18.70
CA ALA A 434 -9.19 -10.55 17.82
C ALA A 434 -9.42 -9.67 16.56
N ASN A 435 -9.12 -8.38 16.65
CA ASN A 435 -9.29 -7.42 15.53
C ASN A 435 -7.99 -7.19 14.74
N ALA A 436 -6.83 -7.64 15.24
CA ALA A 436 -5.52 -7.31 14.68
C ALA A 436 -5.33 -7.79 13.23
N LEU A 437 -5.85 -8.97 12.90
CA LEU A 437 -5.68 -9.58 11.58
C LEU A 437 -6.69 -9.09 10.53
N GLN A 438 -7.69 -8.29 10.91
CA GLN A 438 -8.74 -7.87 9.99
C GLN A 438 -8.19 -7.00 8.84
N LYS A 439 -7.36 -5.99 9.15
CA LYS A 439 -6.76 -5.11 8.13
C LYS A 439 -5.72 -5.84 7.26
N PRO A 440 -4.76 -6.63 7.82
CA PRO A 440 -3.86 -7.46 7.03
C PRO A 440 -4.57 -8.45 6.11
N LYS A 441 -5.65 -9.08 6.56
CA LYS A 441 -6.47 -9.95 5.71
C LYS A 441 -7.15 -9.18 4.57
N ARG A 442 -7.64 -7.96 4.82
CA ARG A 442 -8.17 -7.09 3.76
C ARG A 442 -7.09 -6.68 2.77
N PHE A 443 -5.88 -6.39 3.23
CA PHE A 443 -4.73 -6.13 2.37
C PHE A 443 -4.50 -7.30 1.42
N PHE A 444 -4.25 -8.50 1.94
CA PHE A 444 -3.98 -9.70 1.15
C PHE A 444 -5.20 -10.14 0.31
N GLY A 445 -6.40 -10.02 0.86
CA GLY A 445 -7.67 -10.32 0.19
C GLY A 445 -8.06 -9.34 -0.92
N ALA A 446 -7.39 -8.20 -1.04
CA ALA A 446 -7.60 -7.26 -2.14
C ALA A 446 -7.13 -7.82 -3.48
N ALA A 447 -6.16 -8.76 -3.48
CA ALA A 447 -5.67 -9.38 -4.71
C ALA A 447 -6.80 -10.11 -5.45
N ARG A 448 -7.02 -9.73 -6.70
CA ARG A 448 -8.07 -10.26 -7.60
C ARG A 448 -7.77 -9.92 -9.04
N ASN A 449 -8.22 -10.74 -9.96
CA ASN A 449 -8.37 -10.37 -11.35
C ASN A 449 -9.72 -9.68 -11.54
N ILE A 450 -9.88 -8.81 -12.53
CA ILE A 450 -11.04 -7.94 -12.70
C ILE A 450 -11.60 -8.07 -14.12
N GLU A 451 -12.92 -8.26 -14.21
CA GLU A 451 -13.62 -8.45 -15.48
C GLU A 451 -13.53 -7.22 -16.38
N GLU A 452 -13.60 -6.03 -15.80
CA GLU A 452 -13.53 -4.76 -16.51
C GLU A 452 -12.12 -4.40 -17.00
N GLY A 453 -11.13 -5.21 -16.64
CA GLY A 453 -9.71 -5.08 -16.98
C GLY A 453 -8.85 -4.58 -15.83
N GLY A 454 -7.58 -4.94 -15.89
CA GLY A 454 -6.61 -4.76 -14.82
C GLY A 454 -6.66 -5.86 -13.76
N SER A 455 -5.60 -5.97 -12.98
CA SER A 455 -5.50 -6.97 -11.93
C SER A 455 -4.64 -6.49 -10.77
N LEU A 456 -4.90 -7.04 -9.57
CA LEU A 456 -4.03 -6.91 -8.41
C LEU A 456 -3.54 -8.28 -7.98
N THR A 457 -2.25 -8.53 -8.15
CA THR A 457 -1.58 -9.74 -7.71
C THR A 457 -0.78 -9.45 -6.44
N ILE A 458 -0.88 -10.28 -5.41
CA ILE A 458 -0.08 -10.14 -4.19
C ILE A 458 0.63 -11.47 -3.93
N ILE A 459 1.98 -11.42 -3.92
CA ILE A 459 2.86 -12.51 -3.55
C ILE A 459 3.50 -12.13 -2.22
N ALA A 460 3.10 -12.76 -1.13
CA ALA A 460 3.53 -12.41 0.21
C ALA A 460 4.33 -13.54 0.86
N THR A 461 5.38 -13.19 1.60
CA THR A 461 6.11 -14.18 2.41
C THR A 461 5.45 -14.33 3.77
N ALA A 462 5.27 -15.57 4.20
CA ALA A 462 4.81 -15.94 5.53
C ALA A 462 5.93 -16.70 6.27
N LEU A 463 6.31 -16.18 7.43
CA LEU A 463 7.37 -16.77 8.25
C LEU A 463 6.81 -17.88 9.13
N ILE A 464 7.44 -19.05 9.08
CA ILE A 464 7.09 -20.21 9.92
C ILE A 464 8.34 -20.70 10.66
N GLU A 465 8.17 -21.60 11.62
CA GLU A 465 9.27 -22.20 12.42
C GLU A 465 10.15 -21.14 13.13
N THR A 466 9.57 -20.02 13.50
CA THR A 466 10.26 -18.93 14.23
C THR A 466 10.32 -19.19 15.74
N GLY A 467 9.64 -20.24 16.23
CA GLY A 467 9.44 -20.50 17.66
C GLY A 467 8.36 -19.61 18.31
N SER A 468 7.68 -18.76 17.53
CA SER A 468 6.62 -17.88 18.01
C SER A 468 5.24 -18.46 17.72
N LYS A 469 4.45 -18.72 18.77
CA LYS A 469 3.04 -19.14 18.62
C LYS A 469 2.18 -18.09 17.92
N MET A 470 2.57 -16.82 17.98
CA MET A 470 1.89 -15.74 17.23
C MET A 470 2.02 -15.97 15.73
N ASP A 471 3.20 -16.32 15.24
CA ASP A 471 3.43 -16.52 13.80
C ASP A 471 2.69 -17.74 13.27
N GLU A 472 2.58 -18.80 14.08
CA GLU A 472 1.77 -19.98 13.73
C GLU A 472 0.29 -19.61 13.55
N VAL A 473 -0.27 -18.82 14.45
CA VAL A 473 -1.65 -18.32 14.33
C VAL A 473 -1.81 -17.43 13.12
N ILE A 474 -0.89 -16.48 12.91
CA ILE A 474 -0.89 -15.60 11.74
C ILE A 474 -0.85 -16.43 10.44
N PHE A 475 0.06 -17.39 10.35
CA PHE A 475 0.18 -18.26 9.18
C PHE A 475 -1.13 -19.01 8.87
N GLU A 476 -1.73 -19.69 9.86
CA GLU A 476 -2.98 -20.45 9.67
C GLU A 476 -4.14 -19.54 9.20
N GLU A 477 -4.20 -18.30 9.69
CA GLU A 477 -5.21 -17.33 9.30
C GLU A 477 -5.04 -16.82 7.85
N PHE A 478 -3.81 -16.75 7.33
CA PHE A 478 -3.52 -16.35 5.94
C PHE A 478 -3.56 -17.52 4.96
N LYS A 479 -3.22 -18.74 5.38
CA LYS A 479 -3.30 -19.96 4.58
C LYS A 479 -4.70 -20.18 4.00
N GLY A 480 -5.74 -19.91 4.79
CA GLY A 480 -7.13 -19.95 4.32
C GLY A 480 -7.51 -18.88 3.31
N THR A 481 -6.75 -17.78 3.24
CA THR A 481 -7.03 -16.64 2.36
C THR A 481 -6.31 -16.76 1.01
N GLY A 482 -5.16 -17.41 0.97
CA GLY A 482 -4.36 -17.63 -0.24
C GLY A 482 -5.00 -18.62 -1.22
N ASN A 483 -4.65 -18.50 -2.50
CA ASN A 483 -5.03 -19.45 -3.55
C ASN A 483 -3.82 -20.02 -4.31
N SER A 484 -2.60 -19.74 -3.86
CA SER A 484 -1.35 -20.37 -4.30
C SER A 484 -0.37 -20.40 -3.12
N GLU A 485 0.35 -21.50 -2.96
CA GLU A 485 1.30 -21.69 -1.88
C GLU A 485 2.62 -22.26 -2.42
N ILE A 486 3.72 -21.55 -2.16
CA ILE A 486 5.09 -21.99 -2.39
C ILE A 486 5.69 -22.29 -1.02
N ILE A 487 5.90 -23.56 -0.71
CA ILE A 487 6.39 -23.99 0.60
C ILE A 487 7.89 -24.25 0.48
N LEU A 488 8.68 -23.52 1.28
CA LEU A 488 10.12 -23.76 1.39
C LEU A 488 10.41 -24.76 2.51
N ASP A 489 11.38 -25.66 2.27
CA ASP A 489 11.78 -26.70 3.22
C ASP A 489 13.23 -26.48 3.67
N ARG A 490 13.42 -26.39 4.99
CA ARG A 490 14.74 -26.24 5.60
C ARG A 490 15.67 -27.39 5.29
N LYS A 491 15.17 -28.63 5.13
CA LYS A 491 15.97 -29.82 4.80
C LYS A 491 16.69 -29.67 3.46
N LEU A 492 16.04 -29.05 2.47
CA LEU A 492 16.64 -28.73 1.17
C LEU A 492 17.76 -27.69 1.32
N SER A 493 17.49 -26.63 2.06
CA SER A 493 18.47 -25.56 2.32
C SER A 493 19.70 -26.08 3.08
N ASP A 494 19.51 -26.93 4.09
CA ASP A 494 20.60 -27.53 4.87
C ASP A 494 21.51 -28.41 3.96
N LYS A 495 20.96 -29.04 2.92
CA LYS A 495 21.69 -29.79 1.89
C LYS A 495 22.20 -28.90 0.73
N ARG A 496 21.99 -27.57 0.79
CA ARG A 496 22.37 -26.64 -0.27
C ARG A 496 21.70 -26.88 -1.63
N ILE A 497 20.48 -27.43 -1.61
CA ILE A 497 19.65 -27.63 -2.80
C ILE A 497 18.72 -26.42 -2.92
N PHE A 498 18.90 -25.62 -3.98
CA PHE A 498 18.10 -24.43 -4.25
C PHE A 498 17.45 -24.51 -5.64
N PRO A 499 16.22 -23.96 -5.82
CA PRO A 499 15.37 -23.36 -4.77
C PRO A 499 14.98 -24.40 -3.71
N ALA A 500 15.00 -23.99 -2.44
CA ALA A 500 14.66 -24.90 -1.34
C ALA A 500 13.14 -25.11 -1.20
N MET A 501 12.47 -25.41 -2.32
CA MET A 501 11.01 -25.51 -2.44
C MET A 501 10.56 -26.97 -2.29
N ASP A 502 9.62 -27.22 -1.38
CA ASP A 502 8.90 -28.50 -1.30
C ASP A 502 7.88 -28.57 -2.43
N ILE A 503 8.27 -29.19 -3.53
CA ILE A 503 7.44 -29.31 -4.74
C ILE A 503 6.25 -30.25 -4.57
N THR A 504 6.26 -31.09 -3.52
CA THR A 504 5.17 -32.03 -3.24
C THR A 504 4.01 -31.36 -2.49
N LYS A 505 4.31 -30.31 -1.70
CA LYS A 505 3.32 -29.56 -0.91
C LYS A 505 2.92 -28.24 -1.54
N SER A 506 3.71 -27.72 -2.46
CA SER A 506 3.43 -26.48 -3.16
C SER A 506 2.39 -26.67 -4.26
N GLY A 507 1.57 -25.64 -4.54
CA GLY A 507 0.57 -25.72 -5.60
C GLY A 507 -0.33 -24.50 -5.69
N THR A 508 -1.07 -24.42 -6.78
CA THR A 508 -2.02 -23.35 -7.10
C THR A 508 -3.43 -23.94 -7.22
N ARG A 509 -4.41 -23.29 -6.58
CA ARG A 509 -5.82 -23.65 -6.71
C ARG A 509 -6.33 -23.19 -8.08
N LYS A 510 -7.14 -24.04 -8.73
CA LYS A 510 -7.70 -23.78 -10.07
C LYS A 510 -6.62 -23.51 -11.14
N GLU A 511 -5.54 -24.28 -11.10
CA GLU A 511 -4.48 -24.21 -12.12
C GLU A 511 -4.99 -24.56 -13.53
N ASP A 512 -6.14 -25.24 -13.62
CA ASP A 512 -6.85 -25.53 -14.87
C ASP A 512 -7.33 -24.29 -15.64
N LEU A 513 -7.42 -23.14 -14.99
CA LEU A 513 -7.70 -21.85 -15.64
C LEU A 513 -6.44 -21.19 -16.21
N LEU A 514 -5.27 -21.60 -15.78
CA LEU A 514 -3.96 -21.00 -16.14
C LEU A 514 -3.17 -21.84 -17.14
N LEU A 515 -3.49 -23.13 -17.24
CA LEU A 515 -2.76 -24.08 -18.08
C LEU A 515 -3.72 -24.65 -19.13
N ASP A 516 -3.23 -24.86 -20.33
CA ASP A 516 -3.96 -25.63 -21.34
C ASP A 516 -4.08 -27.11 -20.92
N LYS A 517 -5.02 -27.83 -21.51
CA LYS A 517 -5.33 -29.21 -21.14
C LYS A 517 -4.15 -30.17 -21.31
N ALA A 518 -3.31 -29.95 -22.32
CA ALA A 518 -2.15 -30.81 -22.58
C ALA A 518 -1.08 -30.58 -21.51
N ARG A 519 -0.77 -29.33 -21.21
CA ARG A 519 0.18 -28.93 -20.16
C ARG A 519 -0.28 -29.41 -18.78
N LEU A 520 -1.57 -29.20 -18.46
CA LEU A 520 -2.18 -29.64 -17.20
C LEU A 520 -2.05 -31.14 -16.99
N SER A 521 -2.34 -31.94 -18.02
CA SER A 521 -2.21 -33.41 -17.95
C SER A 521 -0.77 -33.84 -17.66
N LYS A 522 0.22 -33.24 -18.35
CA LYS A 522 1.65 -33.49 -18.13
C LYS A 522 2.09 -33.08 -16.71
N THR A 523 1.64 -31.91 -16.24
CA THR A 523 1.93 -31.45 -14.87
C THR A 523 1.37 -32.42 -13.83
N TRP A 524 0.17 -32.95 -14.02
CA TRP A 524 -0.40 -33.94 -13.11
C TRP A 524 0.34 -35.27 -13.12
N MET A 525 0.80 -35.73 -14.30
CA MET A 525 1.67 -36.91 -14.37
C MET A 525 2.99 -36.69 -13.63
N LEU A 526 3.62 -35.53 -13.83
CA LEU A 526 4.83 -35.16 -13.11
C LEU A 526 4.62 -35.16 -11.59
N ARG A 527 3.56 -34.51 -11.11
CA ARG A 527 3.22 -34.49 -9.67
C ARG A 527 2.97 -35.89 -9.10
N LYS A 528 2.32 -36.77 -9.85
CA LYS A 528 2.10 -38.15 -9.42
C LYS A 528 3.42 -38.89 -9.19
N ILE A 529 4.42 -38.67 -10.04
CA ILE A 529 5.75 -39.25 -9.86
C ILE A 529 6.43 -38.65 -8.63
N LEU A 530 6.43 -37.30 -8.51
CA LEU A 530 7.11 -36.59 -7.44
C LEU A 530 6.51 -36.87 -6.05
N THR A 531 5.20 -37.10 -5.96
CA THR A 531 4.52 -37.37 -4.68
C THR A 531 4.93 -38.73 -4.06
N SER A 532 5.50 -39.66 -4.86
CA SER A 532 6.02 -40.92 -4.34
C SER A 532 7.38 -40.81 -3.66
N MET A 533 8.04 -39.64 -3.76
CA MET A 533 9.37 -39.33 -3.25
C MET A 533 9.31 -38.41 -2.04
N ASN A 534 10.36 -38.36 -1.22
CA ASN A 534 10.49 -37.32 -0.21
C ASN A 534 10.87 -35.97 -0.85
N SER A 535 10.74 -34.83 -0.10
CA SER A 535 10.97 -33.48 -0.65
C SER A 535 12.37 -33.31 -1.29
N VAL A 536 13.39 -33.95 -0.73
CA VAL A 536 14.76 -33.84 -1.21
C VAL A 536 14.94 -34.64 -2.50
N GLU A 537 14.54 -35.90 -2.49
CA GLU A 537 14.62 -36.79 -3.66
C GLU A 537 13.81 -36.24 -4.84
N ALA A 538 12.62 -35.71 -4.57
CA ALA A 538 11.76 -35.13 -5.58
C ALA A 538 12.43 -33.90 -6.26
N MET A 539 13.06 -33.02 -5.47
CA MET A 539 13.75 -31.84 -6.00
C MET A 539 15.03 -32.23 -6.78
N GLU A 540 15.83 -33.16 -6.24
CA GLU A 540 17.02 -33.64 -6.93
C GLU A 540 16.66 -34.32 -8.26
N PHE A 541 15.64 -35.18 -8.27
CA PHE A 541 15.12 -35.82 -9.48
C PHE A 541 14.65 -34.79 -10.52
N LEU A 542 13.85 -33.80 -10.10
CA LEU A 542 13.34 -32.76 -10.99
C LEU A 542 14.49 -31.97 -11.60
N LYS A 543 15.46 -31.52 -10.79
CA LYS A 543 16.61 -30.74 -11.25
C LYS A 543 17.50 -31.54 -12.20
N ASP A 544 17.71 -32.84 -11.93
CA ASP A 544 18.51 -33.71 -12.81
C ASP A 544 17.87 -33.86 -14.18
N LYS A 545 16.55 -34.06 -14.24
CA LYS A 545 15.80 -34.13 -15.50
C LYS A 545 15.77 -32.79 -16.26
N MET A 546 15.76 -31.65 -15.53
CA MET A 546 15.76 -30.33 -16.15
C MET A 546 17.11 -29.90 -16.76
N LYS A 547 18.23 -30.45 -16.29
CA LYS A 547 19.60 -30.07 -16.75
C LYS A 547 19.79 -30.13 -18.25
N ASN A 548 19.14 -31.07 -18.92
CA ASN A 548 19.28 -31.31 -20.34
C ASN A 548 18.26 -30.57 -21.21
N THR A 549 17.49 -29.67 -20.62
CA THR A 549 16.42 -28.93 -21.30
C THR A 549 16.58 -27.43 -21.10
N LYS A 550 16.35 -26.63 -22.14
CA LYS A 550 16.50 -25.17 -22.11
C LYS A 550 15.30 -24.49 -21.45
N ASN A 551 14.12 -25.00 -21.70
CA ASN A 551 12.85 -24.45 -21.23
C ASN A 551 11.88 -25.55 -20.80
N ASN A 552 10.73 -25.13 -20.26
CA ASN A 552 9.72 -26.04 -19.72
C ASN A 552 8.96 -26.79 -20.83
N ASP A 553 8.85 -26.22 -22.02
CA ASP A 553 8.21 -26.88 -23.16
C ASP A 553 9.03 -28.07 -23.62
N GLU A 554 10.34 -27.89 -23.82
CA GLU A 554 11.29 -28.97 -24.15
C GLU A 554 11.29 -30.05 -23.04
N PHE A 555 11.27 -29.64 -21.76
CA PHE A 555 11.18 -30.59 -20.65
C PHE A 555 9.93 -31.47 -20.74
N PHE A 556 8.74 -30.86 -20.98
CA PHE A 556 7.52 -31.64 -21.09
C PHE A 556 7.43 -32.47 -22.41
N GLU A 557 8.17 -32.13 -23.45
CA GLU A 557 8.29 -32.94 -24.65
C GLU A 557 9.10 -34.21 -24.39
N THR A 558 10.22 -34.08 -23.65
CA THR A 558 11.05 -35.24 -23.27
C THR A 558 10.34 -36.22 -22.32
N MET A 559 9.30 -35.80 -21.60
CA MET A 559 8.51 -36.72 -20.77
C MET A 559 7.68 -37.73 -21.57
N ASN A 560 7.48 -37.54 -22.88
CA ASN A 560 6.71 -38.42 -23.74
C ASN A 560 7.62 -39.40 -24.52
N SER A 561 8.93 -39.24 -24.44
CA SER A 561 9.96 -40.13 -25.02
C SER A 561 10.53 -41.04 -23.93
#